data_121ced4307e5e62e15f86b1b7548e4c9
#
_entry.id   121ced4307e5e62e15f86b1b7548e4c9
#
_cell.length_a   1.000
_cell.length_b   1.000
_cell.length_c   1.000
_cell.angle_alpha   90.00
_cell.angle_beta   90.00
_cell.angle_gamma   90.00
#
_symmetry.space_group_name_H-M   'P 1'
#
loop_
_entity.id
_entity.type
_entity.pdbx_description
1 polymer ?
#
loop_
_entity_poly.entity_id
_entity_poly.type
_entity_poly.pdbx_seq_one_letter_code
_entity_poly.pdbx_strand_id
1 'polypeptide(L)'
;MVIDSHEHIMFPTKIQLDRMDAAGVDKAILFCSSPHPEKAGNLNELETEMNALYKILAGANKKEDNMKRLEKNISEITTTVNEYPNRFWGFGSVPLGLGLEETQNWIDSQIIAHSLCGIGEFTPGNEQQILQLDVVFQAIRNTRIYPVWVHTFNPVTLNGIRLLMQLCEKYPEVPVIFGHLGGSNWIDVIKFAKEHDNIYLDLSAAFASIATKMALVELPEKCLYSSDAPYGEPYLYK
;
A
#
# COMPACT_ATOMS: atom_id res chain seq x y z
N MET A 1 4.25 2.32 22.14
CA MET A 1 4.79 1.92 20.81
C MET A 1 3.84 2.43 19.76
N VAL A 2 4.33 3.26 18.85
CA VAL A 2 3.60 3.78 17.69
C VAL A 2 4.11 3.07 16.45
N ILE A 3 3.20 2.53 15.64
CA ILE A 3 3.54 1.84 14.39
C ILE A 3 2.88 2.61 13.26
N ASP A 4 3.70 3.05 12.30
CA ASP A 4 3.20 3.57 11.03
C ASP A 4 2.93 2.40 10.08
N SER A 5 1.70 2.23 9.67
CA SER A 5 1.29 1.08 8.85
C SER A 5 1.52 1.28 7.35
N HIS A 6 1.98 2.47 6.94
CA HIS A 6 2.22 2.78 5.54
C HIS A 6 3.27 3.87 5.37
N GLU A 7 4.51 3.46 5.16
CA GLU A 7 5.59 4.32 4.68
C GLU A 7 6.23 3.72 3.43
N HIS A 8 6.60 4.54 2.47
CA HIS A 8 7.43 4.09 1.36
C HIS A 8 8.91 4.12 1.75
N ILE A 9 9.67 3.17 1.19
CA ILE A 9 11.11 3.12 1.44
C ILE A 9 11.80 4.41 0.95
N MET A 10 12.64 5.01 1.78
CA MET A 10 13.40 6.22 1.47
C MET A 10 14.91 5.97 1.54
N PHE A 11 15.66 6.64 0.68
CA PHE A 11 17.11 6.55 0.67
C PHE A 11 17.79 7.92 0.78
N PRO A 12 18.87 8.03 1.58
CA PRO A 12 19.39 6.98 2.48
C PRO A 12 18.44 6.69 3.64
N THR A 13 18.36 5.44 4.10
CA THR A 13 17.47 4.97 5.17
C THR A 13 17.55 5.81 6.44
N LYS A 14 18.71 6.44 6.69
CA LYS A 14 18.87 7.38 7.82
C LYS A 14 17.87 8.52 7.79
N ILE A 15 17.49 9.04 6.64
CA ILE A 15 16.48 10.12 6.54
C ILE A 15 15.14 9.62 7.08
N GLN A 16 14.74 8.41 6.71
CA GLN A 16 13.51 7.80 7.20
C GLN A 16 13.54 7.61 8.71
N LEU A 17 14.62 7.02 9.23
CA LEU A 17 14.79 6.81 10.67
C LEU A 17 14.76 8.12 11.46
N ASP A 18 15.46 9.16 10.99
CA ASP A 18 15.49 10.48 11.65
C ASP A 18 14.07 11.11 11.67
N ARG A 19 13.28 10.95 10.60
CA ARG A 19 11.90 11.42 10.54
C ARG A 19 10.99 10.67 11.51
N MET A 20 11.06 9.34 11.51
CA MET A 20 10.31 8.49 12.45
C MET A 20 10.63 8.86 13.90
N ASP A 21 11.91 9.02 14.25
CA ASP A 21 12.34 9.38 15.59
C ASP A 21 11.82 10.77 16.00
N ALA A 22 11.87 11.74 15.09
CA ALA A 22 11.33 13.09 15.33
C ALA A 22 9.80 13.08 15.52
N ALA A 23 9.09 12.17 14.86
CA ALA A 23 7.63 12.00 14.98
C ALA A 23 7.23 11.10 16.17
N GLY A 24 8.17 10.41 16.82
CA GLY A 24 7.87 9.44 17.87
C GLY A 24 7.31 8.12 17.35
N VAL A 25 7.61 7.78 16.08
CA VAL A 25 7.23 6.52 15.45
C VAL A 25 8.30 5.46 15.75
N ASP A 26 7.89 4.41 16.45
CA ASP A 26 8.80 3.33 16.87
C ASP A 26 9.14 2.39 15.71
N LYS A 27 8.14 2.04 14.89
CA LYS A 27 8.25 1.08 13.78
C LYS A 27 7.39 1.49 12.59
N ALA A 28 7.75 1.00 11.41
CA ALA A 28 6.94 1.19 10.20
C ALA A 28 6.84 -0.08 9.36
N ILE A 29 5.75 -0.16 8.59
CA ILE A 29 5.60 -1.12 7.50
C ILE A 29 6.00 -0.41 6.20
N LEU A 30 7.05 -0.93 5.56
CA LEU A 30 7.61 -0.37 4.33
C LEU A 30 6.90 -0.92 3.09
N PHE A 31 6.59 -0.01 2.19
CA PHE A 31 6.08 -0.29 0.85
C PHE A 31 7.10 0.07 -0.21
N CYS A 32 6.97 -0.56 -1.36
CA CYS A 32 7.80 -0.28 -2.52
C CYS A 32 7.54 1.14 -3.04
N SER A 33 8.62 1.83 -3.38
CA SER A 33 8.54 3.03 -4.19
C SER A 33 9.55 2.93 -5.33
N SER A 34 9.13 3.22 -6.56
CA SER A 34 10.09 3.33 -7.66
C SER A 34 10.45 4.77 -7.97
N PRO A 35 9.56 5.78 -7.84
CA PRO A 35 10.03 7.14 -7.66
C PRO A 35 10.53 7.34 -6.22
N HIS A 36 11.52 8.20 -6.10
CA HIS A 36 12.14 8.59 -4.83
C HIS A 36 12.09 10.12 -4.68
N PRO A 37 10.91 10.71 -4.42
CA PRO A 37 10.73 12.15 -4.34
C PRO A 37 11.56 12.80 -3.23
N GLU A 38 11.93 12.04 -2.20
CA GLU A 38 12.79 12.49 -1.10
C GLU A 38 14.21 12.85 -1.56
N LYS A 39 14.65 12.40 -2.73
CA LYS A 39 15.96 12.72 -3.31
C LYS A 39 15.99 14.02 -4.09
N ALA A 40 14.82 14.57 -4.43
CA ALA A 40 14.73 15.78 -5.23
C ALA A 40 15.21 17.00 -4.43
N GLY A 41 16.21 17.71 -4.95
CA GLY A 41 16.72 18.95 -4.38
C GLY A 41 16.07 20.21 -4.94
N ASN A 42 15.24 20.09 -5.99
CA ASN A 42 14.53 21.18 -6.64
C ASN A 42 13.28 20.68 -7.38
N LEU A 43 12.45 21.63 -7.85
CA LEU A 43 11.17 21.31 -8.49
C LEU A 43 11.31 20.47 -9.77
N ASN A 44 12.35 20.68 -10.58
CA ASN A 44 12.53 19.93 -11.83
C ASN A 44 12.87 18.45 -11.55
N GLU A 45 13.68 18.20 -10.53
CA GLU A 45 14.01 16.84 -10.08
C GLU A 45 12.75 16.17 -9.51
N LEU A 46 11.99 16.89 -8.68
CA LEU A 46 10.71 16.38 -8.15
C LEU A 46 9.72 16.09 -9.28
N GLU A 47 9.59 16.94 -10.29
CA GLU A 47 8.73 16.72 -11.45
C GLU A 47 9.13 15.43 -12.19
N THR A 48 10.42 15.15 -12.30
CA THR A 48 10.93 13.91 -12.92
C THR A 48 10.46 12.66 -12.16
N GLU A 49 10.61 12.67 -10.83
CA GLU A 49 10.15 11.57 -9.97
C GLU A 49 8.62 11.43 -10.01
N MET A 50 7.89 12.52 -9.93
CA MET A 50 6.41 12.49 -9.99
C MET A 50 5.90 12.02 -11.34
N ASN A 51 6.55 12.36 -12.46
CA ASN A 51 6.19 11.85 -13.78
C ASN A 51 6.40 10.31 -13.88
N ALA A 52 7.39 9.76 -13.17
CA ALA A 52 7.57 8.31 -13.07
C ALA A 52 6.40 7.67 -12.30
N LEU A 53 5.99 8.27 -11.17
CA LEU A 53 4.82 7.85 -10.41
C LEU A 53 3.55 7.88 -11.25
N TYR A 54 3.28 8.97 -11.94
CA TYR A 54 2.07 9.09 -12.76
C TYR A 54 2.00 8.06 -13.89
N LYS A 55 3.12 7.68 -14.49
CA LYS A 55 3.18 6.58 -15.47
C LYS A 55 2.84 5.23 -14.85
N ILE A 56 3.28 4.98 -13.62
CA ILE A 56 2.94 3.75 -12.88
C ILE A 56 1.43 3.72 -12.57
N LEU A 57 0.89 4.80 -12.01
CA LEU A 57 -0.54 4.93 -11.69
C LEU A 57 -1.43 4.83 -12.95
N ALA A 58 -0.96 5.30 -14.09
CA ALA A 58 -1.65 5.17 -15.36
C ALA A 58 -1.58 3.74 -15.97
N GLY A 59 -0.82 2.82 -15.36
CA GLY A 59 -0.66 1.45 -15.88
C GLY A 59 0.09 1.38 -17.23
N ALA A 60 0.92 2.38 -17.54
CA ALA A 60 1.53 2.54 -18.85
C ALA A 60 2.79 1.68 -19.08
N ASN A 61 3.23 0.90 -18.10
CA ASN A 61 4.45 0.10 -18.18
C ASN A 61 4.22 -1.25 -18.87
N LYS A 62 5.22 -1.71 -19.65
CA LYS A 62 5.21 -3.06 -20.19
C LYS A 62 5.33 -4.10 -19.07
N LYS A 63 4.72 -5.30 -19.26
CA LYS A 63 4.72 -6.39 -18.26
C LYS A 63 6.13 -6.74 -17.77
N GLU A 64 7.08 -6.94 -18.68
CA GLU A 64 8.45 -7.33 -18.36
C GLU A 64 9.21 -6.26 -17.56
N ASP A 65 9.06 -4.99 -17.94
CA ASP A 65 9.69 -3.86 -17.24
C ASP A 65 9.08 -3.69 -15.84
N ASN A 66 7.77 -3.93 -15.73
CA ASN A 66 7.08 -3.89 -14.45
C ASN A 66 7.56 -5.01 -13.50
N MET A 67 7.74 -6.24 -14.00
CA MET A 67 8.24 -7.36 -13.18
C MET A 67 9.64 -7.06 -12.62
N LYS A 68 10.59 -6.65 -13.47
CA LYS A 68 11.96 -6.27 -13.04
C LYS A 68 11.94 -5.13 -12.02
N ARG A 69 11.08 -4.15 -12.21
CA ARG A 69 10.90 -3.06 -11.26
C ARG A 69 10.43 -3.58 -9.90
N LEU A 70 9.44 -4.47 -9.88
CA LEU A 70 8.90 -5.04 -8.63
C LEU A 70 9.92 -5.93 -7.92
N GLU A 71 10.70 -6.74 -8.66
CA GLU A 71 11.80 -7.53 -8.09
C GLU A 71 12.86 -6.63 -7.42
N LYS A 72 13.25 -5.54 -8.09
CA LYS A 72 14.17 -4.55 -7.53
C LYS A 72 13.62 -3.94 -6.25
N ASN A 73 12.35 -3.51 -6.27
CA ASN A 73 11.67 -2.90 -5.13
C ASN A 73 11.61 -3.86 -3.93
N ILE A 74 11.28 -5.14 -4.15
CA ILE A 74 11.27 -6.16 -3.10
C ILE A 74 12.68 -6.36 -2.52
N SER A 75 13.70 -6.39 -3.37
CA SER A 75 15.10 -6.48 -2.93
C SER A 75 15.49 -5.29 -2.03
N GLU A 76 15.09 -4.07 -2.38
CA GLU A 76 15.35 -2.86 -1.59
C GLU A 76 14.68 -2.93 -0.21
N ILE A 77 13.40 -3.31 -0.15
CA ILE A 77 12.67 -3.51 1.12
C ILE A 77 13.32 -4.59 1.96
N THR A 78 13.59 -5.75 1.37
CA THR A 78 14.18 -6.89 2.09
C THR A 78 15.53 -6.51 2.69
N THR A 79 16.37 -5.81 1.93
CA THR A 79 17.67 -5.33 2.40
C THR A 79 17.50 -4.38 3.60
N THR A 80 16.60 -3.40 3.50
CA THR A 80 16.33 -2.43 4.57
C THR A 80 15.74 -3.07 5.82
N VAL A 81 14.78 -3.99 5.66
CA VAL A 81 14.18 -4.72 6.80
C VAL A 81 15.24 -5.59 7.51
N ASN A 82 16.12 -6.25 6.76
CA ASN A 82 17.18 -7.07 7.35
C ASN A 82 18.27 -6.22 8.06
N GLU A 83 18.54 -5.02 7.57
CA GLU A 83 19.46 -4.08 8.22
C GLU A 83 18.88 -3.48 9.49
N TYR A 84 17.56 -3.24 9.53
CA TYR A 84 16.87 -2.62 10.67
C TYR A 84 15.65 -3.44 11.15
N PRO A 85 15.81 -4.72 11.58
CA PRO A 85 14.70 -5.63 11.86
C PRO A 85 13.84 -5.22 13.06
N ASN A 86 14.37 -4.33 13.91
CA ASN A 86 13.63 -3.79 15.07
C ASN A 86 12.80 -2.54 14.73
N ARG A 87 12.97 -1.98 13.52
CA ARG A 87 12.31 -0.76 13.07
C ARG A 87 11.31 -1.02 11.94
N PHE A 88 11.56 -2.01 11.10
CA PHE A 88 10.79 -2.20 9.88
C PHE A 88 10.23 -3.60 9.71
N TRP A 89 9.05 -3.66 9.12
CA TRP A 89 8.49 -4.79 8.40
C TRP A 89 8.28 -4.37 6.94
N GLY A 90 8.00 -5.31 6.04
CA GLY A 90 7.79 -4.98 4.63
C GLY A 90 6.55 -5.65 4.05
N PHE A 91 5.85 -4.93 3.18
CA PHE A 91 4.88 -5.47 2.24
C PHE A 91 5.53 -5.58 0.86
N GLY A 92 5.20 -6.63 0.13
CA GLY A 92 5.75 -6.85 -1.20
C GLY A 92 4.70 -6.72 -2.29
N SER A 93 5.07 -6.11 -3.40
CA SER A 93 4.16 -5.95 -4.54
C SER A 93 4.07 -7.23 -5.37
N VAL A 94 2.88 -7.53 -5.87
CA VAL A 94 2.58 -8.63 -6.78
C VAL A 94 2.14 -8.07 -8.13
N PRO A 95 2.70 -8.54 -9.27
CA PRO A 95 2.27 -8.07 -10.59
C PRO A 95 0.81 -8.41 -10.86
N LEU A 96 0.04 -7.45 -11.36
CA LEU A 96 -1.30 -7.69 -11.86
C LEU A 96 -1.28 -8.29 -13.29
N GLY A 97 -2.31 -9.06 -13.64
CA GLY A 97 -2.47 -9.65 -14.97
C GLY A 97 -1.68 -10.94 -15.21
N LEU A 98 -1.12 -11.55 -14.16
CA LEU A 98 -0.57 -12.90 -14.19
C LEU A 98 -1.70 -13.95 -14.11
N GLY A 99 -1.41 -15.19 -14.56
CA GLY A 99 -2.24 -16.35 -14.27
C GLY A 99 -2.12 -16.80 -12.80
N LEU A 100 -3.03 -17.68 -12.35
CA LEU A 100 -3.06 -18.13 -10.96
C LEU A 100 -1.74 -18.80 -10.53
N GLU A 101 -1.22 -19.71 -11.33
CA GLU A 101 0.04 -20.41 -11.04
C GLU A 101 1.24 -19.45 -11.01
N GLU A 102 1.33 -18.53 -11.98
CA GLU A 102 2.38 -17.51 -11.99
C GLU A 102 2.31 -16.60 -10.75
N THR A 103 1.08 -16.23 -10.33
CA THR A 103 0.86 -15.41 -9.13
C THR A 103 1.26 -16.16 -7.86
N GLN A 104 0.92 -17.43 -7.73
CA GLN A 104 1.31 -18.28 -6.60
C GLN A 104 2.85 -18.41 -6.53
N ASN A 105 3.50 -18.73 -7.66
CA ASN A 105 4.95 -18.81 -7.74
C ASN A 105 5.65 -17.49 -7.37
N TRP A 106 5.06 -16.34 -7.76
CA TRP A 106 5.56 -15.04 -7.35
C TRP A 106 5.43 -14.83 -5.85
N ILE A 107 4.26 -15.13 -5.27
CA ILE A 107 4.03 -15.01 -3.82
C ILE A 107 5.01 -15.90 -3.06
N ASP A 108 5.21 -17.14 -3.47
CA ASP A 108 6.15 -18.07 -2.82
C ASP A 108 7.59 -17.57 -2.88
N SER A 109 8.04 -17.16 -4.08
CA SER A 109 9.45 -16.76 -4.30
C SER A 109 9.78 -15.34 -3.86
N GLN A 110 8.85 -14.40 -3.90
CA GLN A 110 9.10 -12.99 -3.65
C GLN A 110 8.53 -12.49 -2.31
N ILE A 111 7.46 -13.09 -1.81
CA ILE A 111 6.82 -12.65 -0.56
C ILE A 111 7.21 -13.58 0.59
N ILE A 112 6.90 -14.86 0.46
CA ILE A 112 7.14 -15.86 1.52
C ILE A 112 8.63 -16.06 1.75
N ALA A 113 9.41 -16.29 0.69
CA ALA A 113 10.85 -16.52 0.80
C ALA A 113 11.61 -15.33 1.43
N HIS A 114 11.10 -14.12 1.28
CA HIS A 114 11.68 -12.91 1.88
C HIS A 114 11.05 -12.52 3.22
N SER A 115 10.16 -13.36 3.78
CA SER A 115 9.50 -13.12 5.07
C SER A 115 8.73 -11.79 5.15
N LEU A 116 8.20 -11.33 4.02
CA LEU A 116 7.34 -10.14 3.99
C LEU A 116 6.02 -10.42 4.69
N CYS A 117 5.43 -9.43 5.35
CA CYS A 117 4.28 -9.61 6.22
C CYS A 117 2.93 -9.27 5.59
N GLY A 118 2.93 -8.81 4.32
CA GLY A 118 1.71 -8.48 3.57
C GLY A 118 2.00 -8.24 2.11
N ILE A 119 0.95 -7.97 1.35
CA ILE A 119 0.99 -7.78 -0.10
C ILE A 119 0.39 -6.42 -0.46
N GLY A 120 1.11 -5.64 -1.27
CA GLY A 120 0.77 -4.30 -1.72
C GLY A 120 2.01 -3.40 -1.78
N GLU A 121 1.85 -2.16 -2.08
CA GLU A 121 0.66 -1.41 -2.45
C GLU A 121 0.22 -1.79 -3.86
N PHE A 122 -1.06 -2.16 -4.04
CA PHE A 122 -1.65 -2.22 -5.38
C PHE A 122 -2.16 -0.83 -5.74
N THR A 123 -1.77 -0.32 -6.88
CA THR A 123 -2.16 0.99 -7.42
C THR A 123 -2.94 0.82 -8.74
N PRO A 124 -4.18 0.29 -8.71
CA PRO A 124 -4.94 0.07 -9.92
C PRO A 124 -5.33 1.40 -10.56
N GLY A 125 -4.95 1.59 -11.82
CA GLY A 125 -5.26 2.80 -12.58
C GLY A 125 -6.65 2.79 -13.24
N ASN A 126 -7.37 1.67 -13.20
CA ASN A 126 -8.68 1.49 -13.78
C ASN A 126 -9.39 0.25 -13.23
N GLU A 127 -10.69 0.11 -13.53
CA GLU A 127 -11.55 -0.99 -13.08
C GLU A 127 -11.05 -2.36 -13.53
N GLN A 128 -10.47 -2.48 -14.72
CA GLN A 128 -9.94 -3.75 -15.21
C GLN A 128 -8.79 -4.27 -14.35
N GLN A 129 -7.93 -3.38 -13.85
CA GLN A 129 -6.85 -3.75 -12.94
C GLN A 129 -7.38 -4.15 -11.56
N ILE A 130 -8.48 -3.56 -11.09
CA ILE A 130 -9.14 -4.01 -9.86
C ILE A 130 -9.69 -5.44 -10.02
N LEU A 131 -10.29 -5.75 -11.16
CA LEU A 131 -10.77 -7.11 -11.43
C LEU A 131 -9.62 -8.15 -11.49
N GLN A 132 -8.40 -7.74 -11.86
CA GLN A 132 -7.22 -8.61 -11.83
C GLN A 132 -6.79 -9.00 -10.42
N LEU A 133 -7.20 -8.26 -9.38
CA LEU A 133 -6.97 -8.63 -7.98
C LEU A 133 -7.67 -9.96 -7.60
N ASP A 134 -8.69 -10.39 -8.34
CA ASP A 134 -9.36 -11.68 -8.12
C ASP A 134 -8.36 -12.86 -8.12
N VAL A 135 -7.43 -12.85 -9.08
CA VAL A 135 -6.38 -13.88 -9.17
C VAL A 135 -5.42 -13.80 -7.98
N VAL A 136 -5.09 -12.60 -7.51
CA VAL A 136 -4.21 -12.39 -6.35
C VAL A 136 -4.90 -12.92 -5.09
N PHE A 137 -6.17 -12.59 -4.86
CA PHE A 137 -6.93 -13.07 -3.69
C PHE A 137 -7.08 -14.60 -3.71
N GLN A 138 -7.34 -15.17 -4.87
CA GLN A 138 -7.37 -16.63 -5.02
C GLN A 138 -6.01 -17.28 -4.73
N ALA A 139 -4.91 -16.69 -5.19
CA ALA A 139 -3.56 -17.17 -4.93
C ALA A 139 -3.23 -17.11 -3.42
N ILE A 140 -3.55 -16.00 -2.75
CA ILE A 140 -3.36 -15.83 -1.29
C ILE A 140 -4.14 -16.91 -0.54
N ARG A 141 -5.42 -17.13 -0.87
CA ARG A 141 -6.25 -18.15 -0.24
C ARG A 141 -5.67 -19.56 -0.38
N ASN A 142 -5.03 -19.86 -1.51
CA ASN A 142 -4.48 -21.18 -1.80
C ASN A 142 -3.08 -21.40 -1.20
N THR A 143 -2.37 -20.35 -0.81
CA THR A 143 -1.00 -20.42 -0.27
C THR A 143 -0.99 -20.07 1.21
N ARG A 144 -1.00 -18.79 1.52
CA ARG A 144 -1.00 -18.24 2.87
C ARG A 144 -1.82 -16.96 2.90
N ILE A 145 -2.70 -16.83 3.90
CA ILE A 145 -3.47 -15.60 4.10
C ILE A 145 -2.52 -14.46 4.49
N TYR A 146 -2.54 -13.41 3.69
CA TYR A 146 -1.81 -12.15 3.89
C TYR A 146 -2.78 -10.98 3.86
N PRO A 147 -2.54 -9.92 4.64
CA PRO A 147 -3.24 -8.66 4.43
C PRO A 147 -2.85 -8.06 3.06
N VAL A 148 -3.85 -7.52 2.39
CA VAL A 148 -3.72 -6.90 1.06
C VAL A 148 -3.99 -5.42 1.18
N TRP A 149 -3.03 -4.58 0.80
CA TRP A 149 -3.20 -3.12 0.79
C TRP A 149 -3.49 -2.64 -0.65
N VAL A 150 -4.59 -1.92 -0.83
CA VAL A 150 -5.05 -1.43 -2.13
C VAL A 150 -5.24 0.08 -2.07
N HIS A 151 -4.58 0.81 -2.96
CA HIS A 151 -4.78 2.25 -3.18
C HIS A 151 -6.24 2.50 -3.61
N THR A 152 -6.97 3.32 -2.87
CA THR A 152 -8.38 3.58 -3.10
C THR A 152 -8.71 5.08 -3.28
N PHE A 153 -7.68 5.92 -3.43
CA PHE A 153 -7.81 7.32 -3.83
C PHE A 153 -7.70 7.46 -5.35
N ASN A 154 -7.63 8.69 -5.89
CA ASN A 154 -7.43 8.88 -7.33
C ASN A 154 -6.24 8.06 -7.86
N PRO A 155 -6.39 7.38 -9.02
CA PRO A 155 -7.45 7.47 -10.01
C PRO A 155 -8.63 6.48 -9.80
N VAL A 156 -8.71 5.78 -8.66
CA VAL A 156 -9.78 4.81 -8.40
C VAL A 156 -11.13 5.53 -8.26
N THR A 157 -12.08 5.11 -9.10
CA THR A 157 -13.44 5.67 -9.13
C THR A 157 -14.34 5.01 -8.08
N LEU A 158 -15.54 5.57 -7.84
CA LEU A 158 -16.54 4.92 -7.01
C LEU A 158 -16.92 3.52 -7.54
N ASN A 159 -16.96 3.35 -8.87
CA ASN A 159 -17.20 2.04 -9.46
C ASN A 159 -16.06 1.06 -9.14
N GLY A 160 -14.81 1.51 -9.21
CA GLY A 160 -13.64 0.73 -8.78
C GLY A 160 -13.72 0.32 -7.30
N ILE A 161 -14.12 1.23 -6.41
CA ILE A 161 -14.35 0.92 -4.99
C ILE A 161 -15.41 -0.18 -4.84
N ARG A 162 -16.53 -0.11 -5.56
CA ARG A 162 -17.58 -1.15 -5.53
C ARG A 162 -17.10 -2.51 -6.02
N LEU A 163 -16.29 -2.54 -7.07
CA LEU A 163 -15.66 -3.78 -7.56
C LEU A 163 -14.72 -4.38 -6.51
N LEU A 164 -13.93 -3.55 -5.83
CA LEU A 164 -13.08 -4.01 -4.74
C LEU A 164 -13.91 -4.56 -3.57
N MET A 165 -15.01 -3.89 -3.20
CA MET A 165 -15.94 -4.36 -2.18
C MET A 165 -16.50 -5.76 -2.52
N GLN A 166 -16.91 -5.98 -3.78
CA GLN A 166 -17.37 -7.30 -4.24
C GLN A 166 -16.28 -8.40 -4.13
N LEU A 167 -15.02 -8.04 -4.37
CA LEU A 167 -13.91 -8.97 -4.15
C LEU A 167 -13.73 -9.29 -2.66
N CYS A 168 -13.85 -8.30 -1.77
CA CYS A 168 -13.77 -8.53 -0.33
C CYS A 168 -14.90 -9.44 0.17
N GLU A 169 -16.10 -9.32 -0.37
CA GLU A 169 -17.24 -10.22 -0.08
C GLU A 169 -16.99 -11.65 -0.60
N LYS A 170 -16.38 -11.78 -1.77
CA LYS A 170 -16.02 -13.08 -2.36
C LYS A 170 -14.94 -13.82 -1.58
N TYR A 171 -14.03 -13.08 -0.92
CA TYR A 171 -12.89 -13.61 -0.16
C TYR A 171 -12.86 -13.05 1.27
N PRO A 172 -13.86 -13.40 2.11
CA PRO A 172 -13.99 -12.83 3.46
C PRO A 172 -12.85 -13.20 4.41
N GLU A 173 -12.08 -14.25 4.09
CA GLU A 173 -10.88 -14.65 4.83
C GLU A 173 -9.64 -13.79 4.54
N VAL A 174 -9.64 -12.97 3.47
CA VAL A 174 -8.51 -12.11 3.10
C VAL A 174 -8.68 -10.74 3.76
N PRO A 175 -7.79 -10.32 4.67
CA PRO A 175 -7.82 -8.97 5.22
C PRO A 175 -7.45 -7.96 4.15
N VAL A 176 -8.28 -6.94 3.94
CA VAL A 176 -8.04 -5.90 2.93
C VAL A 176 -7.96 -4.54 3.59
N ILE A 177 -6.89 -3.81 3.29
CA ILE A 177 -6.66 -2.45 3.76
C ILE A 177 -7.02 -1.49 2.62
N PHE A 178 -8.04 -0.67 2.85
CA PHE A 178 -8.43 0.39 1.92
C PHE A 178 -7.54 1.60 2.13
N GLY A 179 -6.55 1.75 1.26
CA GLY A 179 -5.58 2.83 1.31
C GLY A 179 -6.22 4.20 1.15
N HIS A 180 -5.77 5.16 1.94
CA HIS A 180 -6.26 6.54 1.92
C HIS A 180 -7.77 6.65 2.17
N LEU A 181 -8.32 5.71 2.96
CA LEU A 181 -9.72 5.73 3.43
C LEU A 181 -10.76 5.84 2.30
N GLY A 182 -10.44 5.38 1.08
CA GLY A 182 -11.34 5.49 -0.07
C GLY A 182 -11.37 6.87 -0.74
N GLY A 183 -10.45 7.78 -0.38
CA GLY A 183 -10.36 9.12 -0.94
C GLY A 183 -11.68 9.89 -0.84
N SER A 184 -12.21 10.39 -1.95
CA SER A 184 -13.50 11.10 -1.99
C SER A 184 -14.71 10.21 -1.70
N ASN A 185 -14.55 8.87 -1.71
CA ASN A 185 -15.61 7.89 -1.48
C ASN A 185 -15.61 7.34 -0.04
N TRP A 186 -14.96 8.04 0.90
CA TRP A 186 -14.75 7.60 2.28
C TRP A 186 -16.04 7.21 3.04
N ILE A 187 -17.17 7.85 2.74
CA ILE A 187 -18.45 7.52 3.38
C ILE A 187 -18.89 6.10 3.02
N ASP A 188 -18.82 5.73 1.74
CA ASP A 188 -19.17 4.39 1.28
C ASP A 188 -18.23 3.34 1.86
N VAL A 189 -16.91 3.65 1.93
CA VAL A 189 -15.89 2.76 2.49
C VAL A 189 -16.10 2.53 3.99
N ILE A 190 -16.38 3.57 4.79
CA ILE A 190 -16.68 3.40 6.23
C ILE A 190 -17.93 2.53 6.43
N LYS A 191 -19.01 2.78 5.68
CA LYS A 191 -20.23 1.98 5.75
C LYS A 191 -19.97 0.52 5.44
N PHE A 192 -19.22 0.25 4.39
CA PHE A 192 -18.86 -1.10 4.00
C PHE A 192 -17.98 -1.81 5.07
N ALA A 193 -16.99 -1.11 5.61
CA ALA A 193 -16.13 -1.65 6.66
C ALA A 193 -16.89 -1.98 7.96
N LYS A 194 -18.01 -1.32 8.25
CA LYS A 194 -18.87 -1.65 9.41
C LYS A 194 -19.52 -3.02 9.29
N GLU A 195 -19.77 -3.47 8.08
CA GLU A 195 -20.51 -4.72 7.80
C GLU A 195 -19.59 -5.90 7.52
N HIS A 196 -18.25 -5.67 7.37
CA HIS A 196 -17.29 -6.69 6.92
C HIS A 196 -16.06 -6.71 7.82
N ASP A 197 -15.83 -7.83 8.51
CA ASP A 197 -14.75 -7.97 9.51
C ASP A 197 -13.35 -7.96 8.90
N ASN A 198 -13.21 -8.32 7.62
CA ASN A 198 -11.95 -8.39 6.91
C ASN A 198 -11.46 -7.05 6.34
N ILE A 199 -12.15 -5.94 6.60
CA ILE A 199 -11.82 -4.62 6.04
C ILE A 199 -11.17 -3.73 7.10
N TYR A 200 -10.05 -3.12 6.72
CA TYR A 200 -9.29 -2.15 7.50
C TYR A 200 -9.13 -0.84 6.75
N LEU A 201 -8.95 0.25 7.48
CA LEU A 201 -8.97 1.62 6.99
C LEU A 201 -7.60 2.27 7.23
N ASP A 202 -6.86 2.50 6.16
CA ASP A 202 -5.64 3.29 6.20
C ASP A 202 -6.00 4.77 6.24
N LEU A 203 -5.42 5.52 7.17
CA LEU A 203 -5.77 6.92 7.41
C LEU A 203 -4.82 7.91 6.75
N SER A 204 -3.81 7.43 6.00
CA SER A 204 -2.89 8.30 5.26
C SER A 204 -3.60 9.07 4.16
N ALA A 205 -3.10 10.26 3.83
CA ALA A 205 -3.62 11.10 2.74
C ALA A 205 -5.16 11.19 2.68
N ALA A 206 -5.83 11.07 3.82
CA ALA A 206 -7.30 11.10 3.89
C ALA A 206 -7.85 12.39 3.26
N PHE A 207 -8.92 12.25 2.48
CA PHE A 207 -9.54 13.33 1.71
C PHE A 207 -9.83 14.60 2.53
N ALA A 208 -10.23 14.43 3.79
CA ALA A 208 -10.49 15.54 4.70
C ALA A 208 -10.38 15.07 6.16
N SER A 209 -10.04 15.98 7.07
CA SER A 209 -9.96 15.69 8.50
C SER A 209 -11.26 15.14 9.10
N ILE A 210 -12.41 15.54 8.55
CA ILE A 210 -13.71 14.99 8.96
C ILE A 210 -13.85 13.51 8.59
N ALA A 211 -13.25 13.05 7.50
CA ALA A 211 -13.25 11.63 7.10
C ALA A 211 -12.50 10.78 8.12
N THR A 212 -11.27 11.19 8.48
CA THR A 212 -10.47 10.56 9.55
C THR A 212 -11.22 10.54 10.88
N LYS A 213 -11.83 11.69 11.27
CA LYS A 213 -12.62 11.77 12.51
C LYS A 213 -13.77 10.76 12.51
N MET A 214 -14.51 10.66 11.41
CA MET A 214 -15.66 9.74 11.33
C MET A 214 -15.21 8.27 11.36
N ALA A 215 -14.13 7.92 10.67
CA ALA A 215 -13.57 6.58 10.72
C ALA A 215 -13.18 6.19 12.17
N LEU A 216 -12.47 7.06 12.88
CA LEU A 216 -12.06 6.84 14.27
C LEU A 216 -13.23 6.78 15.27
N VAL A 217 -14.31 7.49 15.00
CA VAL A 217 -15.53 7.45 15.85
C VAL A 217 -16.30 6.16 15.62
N GLU A 218 -16.43 5.72 14.38
CA GLU A 218 -17.28 4.59 13.99
C GLU A 218 -16.57 3.24 14.10
N LEU A 219 -15.25 3.19 13.80
CA LEU A 219 -14.48 1.95 13.65
C LEU A 219 -13.04 2.10 14.16
N PRO A 220 -12.82 2.54 15.42
CA PRO A 220 -11.46 2.79 15.93
C PRO A 220 -10.55 1.56 15.84
N GLU A 221 -11.09 0.35 16.00
CA GLU A 221 -10.38 -0.92 15.95
C GLU A 221 -9.98 -1.37 14.54
N LYS A 222 -10.52 -0.75 13.50
CA LYS A 222 -10.21 -1.02 12.08
C LYS A 222 -9.35 0.05 11.44
N CYS A 223 -9.11 1.16 12.15
CA CYS A 223 -8.29 2.26 11.66
C CYS A 223 -6.81 2.00 11.90
N LEU A 224 -6.01 2.22 10.87
CA LEU A 224 -4.56 2.08 10.91
C LEU A 224 -3.94 3.47 10.81
N TYR A 225 -3.09 3.82 11.80
CA TYR A 225 -2.26 5.03 11.71
C TYR A 225 -1.23 4.85 10.60
N SER A 226 -1.13 5.82 9.71
CA SER A 226 -0.28 5.78 8.54
C SER A 226 0.03 7.19 8.03
N SER A 227 1.26 7.39 7.56
CA SER A 227 1.72 8.70 7.06
C SER A 227 1.75 8.80 5.55
N ASP A 228 1.98 7.70 4.84
CA ASP A 228 2.30 7.69 3.42
C ASP A 228 3.61 8.47 3.11
N ALA A 229 4.56 8.50 4.06
CA ALA A 229 5.84 9.15 3.84
C ALA A 229 6.64 8.47 2.71
N PRO A 230 7.30 9.21 1.80
CA PRO A 230 7.54 10.65 1.81
C PRO A 230 6.45 11.49 1.12
N TYR A 231 5.37 10.91 0.64
CA TYR A 231 4.26 11.64 0.01
C TYR A 231 3.40 12.39 1.04
N GLY A 232 3.27 11.81 2.25
CA GLY A 232 2.76 12.46 3.44
C GLY A 232 3.89 12.73 4.45
N GLU A 233 3.57 13.44 5.53
CA GLU A 233 4.54 13.76 6.58
C GLU A 233 4.20 12.98 7.85
N PRO A 234 5.17 12.26 8.46
CA PRO A 234 4.96 11.63 9.75
C PRO A 234 4.95 12.66 10.90
N TYR A 235 5.23 13.94 10.61
CA TYR A 235 5.29 14.98 11.62
C TYR A 235 3.91 15.51 11.98
N LEU A 236 3.67 15.60 13.27
CA LEU A 236 2.71 16.56 13.77
C LEU A 236 3.37 17.95 13.64
N TYR A 237 2.82 18.83 12.82
CA TYR A 237 3.21 20.23 12.84
C TYR A 237 3.02 20.75 14.27
N LYS A 238 4.13 21.19 14.86
CA LYS A 238 4.11 21.84 16.17
C LYS A 238 3.62 23.27 16.04
#